data_1646c12fc258d6954dbf37e1ca6370ac
#
_entry.id   1646c12fc258d6954dbf37e1ca6370ac
#
_cell.length_a   1.000
_cell.length_b   1.000
_cell.length_c   1.000
_cell.angle_alpha   90.00
_cell.angle_beta   90.00
_cell.angle_gamma   90.00
#
_symmetry.space_group_name_H-M   'P 1'
#
loop_
_entity.id
_entity.type
_entity.pdbx_description
1 polymer ?
#
loop_
_entity_poly.entity_id
_entity_poly.type
_entity_poly.pdbx_seq_one_letter_code
_entity_poly.pdbx_strand_id
1 'polypeptide(L)'
;MLKRARTAILSFLAAISLLVDGPLTATAEVRLPDATRAGFAEMLYRLDCGHSLANDESVWTPGENFGRSIEFSSTCWLIQRGKEWLLWDTGVPESALNDPKGWSTLPKLIVYHLDKTLTDQLAAIGLKTTDITYVALSHTHGDHIGNVRLFPDSTVLMQRAEYAWISSPDGPNDNVNQLKALARKLLGTPKHLRLLDGDADVFGDGSVTLVSTPGHTPGSQSLLVHLKNSGFIILSGDVVHLEENFEKDTVPSLNTDKAASIASMDRIRRMIATYKAKLFINHDKAQSDELKLLPAFYD
;
A
#
# COMPACT_ATOMS: atom_id res chain seq x y z
N MET A 1 80.01 22.09 32.87
CA MET A 1 79.18 20.88 32.73
C MET A 1 77.82 21.18 33.33
N LEU A 2 76.87 21.62 32.50
CA LEU A 2 75.52 21.98 32.93
C LEU A 2 74.52 20.82 32.58
N LYS A 3 73.87 20.27 33.60
CA LYS A 3 72.73 19.35 33.46
C LYS A 3 71.51 20.18 33.32
N ARG A 4 70.82 20.03 32.14
CA ARG A 4 69.50 20.58 31.91
C ARG A 4 68.41 19.58 32.38
N ALA A 5 67.61 20.01 33.33
CA ALA A 5 66.40 19.33 33.77
C ALA A 5 65.28 19.55 32.71
N ARG A 6 64.63 18.48 32.28
CA ARG A 6 63.40 18.52 31.44
C ARG A 6 62.23 18.40 32.38
N THR A 7 61.42 19.45 32.43
CA THR A 7 60.15 19.46 33.12
C THR A 7 59.11 18.90 32.15
N ALA A 8 58.45 17.80 32.51
CA ALA A 8 57.31 17.24 31.78
C ALA A 8 56.00 17.91 32.26
N ILE A 9 55.29 18.55 31.35
CA ILE A 9 53.94 19.10 31.59
C ILE A 9 52.95 18.01 31.21
N LEU A 10 52.25 17.43 32.19
CA LEU A 10 51.09 16.57 31.96
C LEU A 10 49.89 17.48 31.74
N SER A 11 49.35 17.47 30.52
CA SER A 11 48.06 18.08 30.21
C SER A 11 46.94 17.07 30.45
N PHE A 12 46.11 17.30 31.44
CA PHE A 12 44.85 16.58 31.67
C PHE A 12 43.81 17.11 30.71
N LEU A 13 43.44 16.32 29.72
CA LEU A 13 42.23 16.52 28.90
C LEU A 13 41.07 15.87 29.64
N ALA A 14 40.24 16.67 30.27
CA ALA A 14 38.94 16.23 30.78
C ALA A 14 37.95 16.16 29.60
N ALA A 15 37.60 14.96 29.18
CA ALA A 15 36.51 14.74 28.24
C ALA A 15 35.17 14.93 28.97
N ILE A 16 34.48 16.03 28.67
CA ILE A 16 33.07 16.23 29.08
C ILE A 16 32.21 15.46 28.11
N SER A 17 31.69 14.29 28.52
CA SER A 17 30.65 13.57 27.83
C SER A 17 29.32 14.29 28.10
N LEU A 18 28.86 15.09 27.17
CA LEU A 18 27.49 15.58 27.14
C LEU A 18 26.56 14.39 26.74
N LEU A 19 25.99 13.76 27.75
CA LEU A 19 24.82 12.90 27.57
C LEU A 19 23.65 13.80 27.15
N VAL A 20 23.31 13.80 25.86
CA VAL A 20 22.08 14.37 25.37
C VAL A 20 20.98 13.29 25.57
N ASP A 21 20.40 13.29 26.77
CA ASP A 21 19.12 12.62 27.02
C ASP A 21 18.03 13.44 26.35
N GLY A 22 17.88 13.28 25.02
CA GLY A 22 16.66 13.67 24.34
C GLY A 22 15.54 12.68 24.74
N PRO A 23 14.31 13.16 24.98
CA PRO A 23 13.20 12.23 25.23
C PRO A 23 13.08 11.33 24.02
N LEU A 24 13.28 10.02 24.20
CA LEU A 24 12.78 8.99 23.30
C LEU A 24 11.28 9.28 23.18
N THR A 25 10.85 9.89 22.07
CA THR A 25 9.46 9.97 21.72
C THR A 25 8.98 8.53 21.63
N ALA A 26 8.27 8.09 22.66
CA ALA A 26 7.56 6.83 22.62
C ALA A 26 6.72 6.87 21.35
N THR A 27 7.08 6.04 20.37
CA THR A 27 6.22 5.79 19.21
C THR A 27 4.92 5.30 19.81
N ALA A 28 3.85 6.11 19.67
CA ALA A 28 2.54 5.73 20.14
C ALA A 28 2.27 4.34 19.56
N GLU A 29 2.15 3.36 20.44
CA GLU A 29 1.83 1.99 20.07
C GLU A 29 0.46 2.06 19.40
N VAL A 30 0.44 1.91 18.07
CA VAL A 30 -0.79 2.03 17.30
C VAL A 30 -1.69 0.89 17.74
N ARG A 31 -2.73 1.25 18.48
CA ARG A 31 -3.66 0.30 19.07
C ARG A 31 -4.41 -0.39 17.93
N LEU A 32 -4.18 -1.69 17.77
CA LEU A 32 -4.95 -2.51 16.84
C LEU A 32 -6.44 -2.42 17.17
N PRO A 33 -7.34 -2.45 16.17
CA PRO A 33 -8.79 -2.43 16.41
C PRO A 33 -9.21 -3.51 17.42
N ASP A 34 -10.15 -3.19 18.31
CA ASP A 34 -10.70 -4.17 19.28
C ASP A 34 -11.64 -5.14 18.56
N ALA A 35 -11.12 -6.34 18.25
CA ALA A 35 -11.86 -7.38 17.53
C ALA A 35 -13.19 -7.80 18.22
N THR A 36 -13.31 -7.57 19.53
CA THR A 36 -14.50 -8.00 20.29
C THR A 36 -15.67 -7.03 20.18
N ARG A 37 -15.42 -5.81 19.66
CA ARG A 37 -16.41 -4.74 19.51
C ARG A 37 -16.64 -4.33 18.07
N ALA A 38 -15.86 -4.87 17.13
CA ALA A 38 -15.97 -4.51 15.72
C ALA A 38 -17.30 -5.00 15.13
N GLY A 39 -17.94 -4.15 14.34
CA GLY A 39 -19.03 -4.52 13.45
C GLY A 39 -18.56 -5.50 12.36
N PHE A 40 -19.45 -5.80 11.42
CA PHE A 40 -19.16 -6.64 10.27
C PHE A 40 -19.50 -5.88 8.98
N ALA A 41 -18.60 -5.93 8.01
CA ALA A 41 -18.96 -5.64 6.62
C ALA A 41 -19.85 -6.77 6.09
N GLU A 42 -20.82 -6.44 5.24
CA GLU A 42 -21.76 -7.42 4.71
C GLU A 42 -21.16 -8.23 3.57
N MET A 43 -20.40 -7.56 2.68
CA MET A 43 -19.85 -8.18 1.48
C MET A 43 -18.46 -7.62 1.16
N LEU A 44 -17.59 -8.50 0.67
CA LEU A 44 -16.29 -8.17 0.11
C LEU A 44 -16.17 -8.84 -1.26
N TYR A 45 -16.20 -8.05 -2.34
CA TYR A 45 -16.01 -8.50 -3.72
C TYR A 45 -14.60 -8.24 -4.19
N ARG A 46 -13.98 -9.21 -4.87
CA ARG A 46 -12.77 -8.98 -5.65
C ARG A 46 -13.13 -8.56 -7.07
N LEU A 47 -12.53 -7.49 -7.54
CA LEU A 47 -12.63 -7.01 -8.91
C LEU A 47 -11.31 -7.28 -9.63
N ASP A 48 -11.42 -7.60 -10.93
CA ASP A 48 -10.26 -7.69 -11.81
C ASP A 48 -9.88 -6.28 -12.26
N CYS A 49 -8.78 -5.77 -11.72
CA CYS A 49 -8.32 -4.41 -12.00
C CYS A 49 -7.07 -4.37 -12.88
N GLY A 50 -6.78 -5.48 -13.55
CA GLY A 50 -5.69 -5.66 -14.49
C GLY A 50 -4.70 -6.74 -14.09
N HIS A 51 -3.76 -6.96 -14.97
CA HIS A 51 -2.62 -7.84 -14.77
C HIS A 51 -1.39 -7.21 -15.42
N SER A 52 -0.20 -7.71 -15.11
CA SER A 52 1.01 -7.17 -15.70
C SER A 52 2.07 -8.25 -15.91
N LEU A 53 2.98 -7.98 -16.84
CA LEU A 53 4.21 -8.75 -17.05
C LEU A 53 5.39 -7.88 -16.65
N ALA A 54 6.12 -8.32 -15.63
CA ALA A 54 7.40 -7.74 -15.27
C ALA A 54 8.54 -8.50 -15.96
N ASN A 55 9.49 -7.74 -16.51
CA ASN A 55 10.55 -8.32 -17.35
C ASN A 55 11.67 -8.97 -16.54
N ASP A 56 11.86 -8.60 -15.29
CA ASP A 56 12.90 -9.13 -14.40
C ASP A 56 12.38 -9.21 -12.97
N GLU A 57 12.07 -10.41 -12.52
CA GLU A 57 11.54 -10.67 -11.19
C GLU A 57 12.50 -10.26 -10.07
N SER A 58 13.81 -10.23 -10.32
CA SER A 58 14.81 -9.85 -9.31
C SER A 58 14.63 -8.44 -8.77
N VAL A 59 13.84 -7.61 -9.45
CA VAL A 59 13.45 -6.27 -8.95
C VAL A 59 12.53 -6.39 -7.73
N TRP A 60 11.63 -7.40 -7.73
CA TRP A 60 10.69 -7.70 -6.65
C TRP A 60 11.22 -8.74 -5.66
N THR A 61 12.15 -9.61 -6.12
CA THR A 61 12.84 -10.61 -5.30
C THR A 61 14.36 -10.40 -5.34
N PRO A 62 14.89 -9.31 -4.75
CA PRO A 62 16.31 -8.97 -4.83
C PRO A 62 17.22 -10.11 -4.40
N GLY A 63 18.13 -10.49 -5.30
CA GLY A 63 19.07 -11.59 -5.05
C GLY A 63 18.66 -12.93 -5.68
N GLU A 64 17.45 -13.04 -6.19
CA GLU A 64 16.92 -14.26 -6.79
C GLU A 64 16.31 -13.97 -8.18
N ASN A 65 16.12 -15.00 -9.01
CA ASN A 65 15.31 -14.98 -10.24
C ASN A 65 15.71 -13.91 -11.29
N PHE A 66 17.01 -13.62 -11.42
CA PHE A 66 17.53 -12.65 -12.38
C PHE A 66 17.12 -12.98 -13.82
N GLY A 67 16.56 -11.99 -14.53
CA GLY A 67 16.13 -12.10 -15.92
C GLY A 67 14.91 -13.01 -16.15
N ARG A 68 14.28 -13.53 -15.09
CA ARG A 68 13.01 -14.26 -15.18
C ARG A 68 11.86 -13.28 -15.23
N SER A 69 11.00 -13.38 -16.23
CA SER A 69 9.75 -12.62 -16.24
C SER A 69 8.76 -13.21 -15.25
N ILE A 70 7.92 -12.35 -14.65
CA ILE A 70 6.84 -12.76 -13.74
C ILE A 70 5.55 -12.02 -14.09
N GLU A 71 4.43 -12.74 -13.99
CA GLU A 71 3.10 -12.14 -14.08
C GLU A 71 2.58 -11.73 -12.71
N PHE A 72 1.98 -10.53 -12.64
CA PHE A 72 1.30 -10.02 -11.46
C PHE A 72 -0.19 -9.81 -11.74
N SER A 73 -1.01 -10.00 -10.73
CA SER A 73 -2.38 -9.50 -10.69
C SER A 73 -2.41 -8.05 -10.23
N SER A 74 -3.48 -7.31 -10.59
CA SER A 74 -3.86 -6.05 -9.96
C SER A 74 -5.32 -6.18 -9.52
N THR A 75 -5.55 -6.20 -8.21
CA THR A 75 -6.88 -6.44 -7.64
C THR A 75 -7.44 -5.17 -7.02
N CYS A 76 -8.72 -4.89 -7.26
CA CYS A 76 -9.48 -3.94 -6.47
C CYS A 76 -10.50 -4.69 -5.63
N TRP A 77 -10.97 -4.05 -4.57
CA TRP A 77 -11.96 -4.67 -3.70
C TRP A 77 -13.10 -3.73 -3.40
N LEU A 78 -14.31 -4.27 -3.45
CA LEU A 78 -15.51 -3.51 -3.16
C LEU A 78 -16.15 -4.06 -1.89
N ILE A 79 -16.36 -3.20 -0.91
CA ILE A 79 -16.85 -3.54 0.42
C ILE A 79 -18.19 -2.85 0.65
N GLN A 80 -19.19 -3.60 1.11
CA GLN A 80 -20.47 -3.07 1.53
C GLN A 80 -20.57 -2.99 3.05
N ARG A 81 -21.03 -1.85 3.55
CA ARG A 81 -21.44 -1.64 4.94
C ARG A 81 -22.74 -0.84 4.99
N GLY A 82 -23.85 -1.52 5.30
CA GLY A 82 -25.16 -0.91 5.25
C GLY A 82 -25.50 -0.41 3.85
N LYS A 83 -25.70 0.90 3.71
CA LYS A 83 -25.96 1.54 2.40
C LYS A 83 -24.71 2.13 1.76
N GLU A 84 -23.58 2.07 2.45
CA GLU A 84 -22.32 2.67 2.01
C GLU A 84 -21.43 1.63 1.32
N TRP A 85 -20.72 2.11 0.30
CA TRP A 85 -19.78 1.31 -0.45
C TRP A 85 -18.37 1.93 -0.37
N LEU A 86 -17.39 1.10 -0.06
CA LEU A 86 -15.97 1.44 -0.11
C LEU A 86 -15.34 0.68 -1.27
N LEU A 87 -14.69 1.41 -2.18
CA LEU A 87 -13.80 0.85 -3.18
C LEU A 87 -12.36 0.98 -2.69
N TRP A 88 -11.66 -0.14 -2.58
CA TRP A 88 -10.25 -0.22 -2.27
C TRP A 88 -9.44 -0.34 -3.54
N ASP A 89 -8.63 0.69 -3.84
CA ASP A 89 -7.91 0.94 -5.08
C ASP A 89 -8.83 1.03 -6.32
N THR A 90 -8.31 1.53 -7.41
CA THR A 90 -9.05 1.75 -8.65
C THR A 90 -8.34 1.16 -9.88
N GLY A 91 -7.26 0.41 -9.67
CA GLY A 91 -6.61 -0.42 -10.68
C GLY A 91 -5.88 0.33 -11.79
N VAL A 92 -5.55 -0.42 -12.81
CA VAL A 92 -4.93 0.05 -14.05
C VAL A 92 -5.91 0.97 -14.79
N PRO A 93 -5.45 2.10 -15.39
CA PRO A 93 -6.33 3.03 -16.10
C PRO A 93 -7.15 2.33 -17.19
N GLU A 94 -8.46 2.65 -17.29
CA GLU A 94 -9.34 2.08 -18.33
C GLU A 94 -8.86 2.37 -19.75
N SER A 95 -7.99 3.36 -19.95
CA SER A 95 -7.33 3.59 -21.23
C SER A 95 -6.40 2.46 -21.68
N ALA A 96 -6.06 1.52 -20.79
CA ALA A 96 -5.31 0.31 -21.12
C ALA A 96 -6.19 -0.80 -21.72
N LEU A 97 -7.52 -0.66 -21.67
CA LEU A 97 -8.45 -1.68 -22.16
C LEU A 97 -8.22 -1.96 -23.65
N ASN A 98 -7.99 -3.24 -23.97
CA ASN A 98 -7.75 -3.71 -25.33
C ASN A 98 -6.56 -3.05 -26.06
N ASP A 99 -5.64 -2.36 -25.35
CA ASP A 99 -4.41 -1.91 -25.95
C ASP A 99 -3.40 -3.07 -26.04
N PRO A 100 -3.05 -3.54 -27.25
CA PRO A 100 -2.13 -4.66 -27.41
C PRO A 100 -0.70 -4.35 -26.93
N LYS A 101 -0.36 -3.07 -26.77
CA LYS A 101 0.93 -2.64 -26.22
C LYS A 101 0.91 -2.54 -24.70
N GLY A 102 -0.28 -2.62 -24.10
CA GLY A 102 -0.49 -2.37 -22.69
C GLY A 102 -0.22 -0.91 -22.28
N TRP A 103 -0.26 -0.70 -20.99
CA TRP A 103 0.00 0.59 -20.37
C TRP A 103 1.18 0.49 -19.40
N SER A 104 2.08 1.47 -19.43
CA SER A 104 3.18 1.56 -18.46
C SER A 104 3.80 2.95 -18.45
N THR A 105 4.36 3.34 -17.30
CA THR A 105 5.29 4.46 -17.17
C THR A 105 6.76 4.02 -17.22
N LEU A 106 6.99 2.74 -16.95
CA LEU A 106 8.33 2.11 -16.94
C LEU A 106 8.32 0.86 -17.84
N PRO A 107 8.12 1.01 -19.18
CA PRO A 107 7.86 -0.12 -20.08
C PRO A 107 9.00 -1.11 -20.21
N LYS A 108 10.22 -0.72 -19.83
CA LYS A 108 11.35 -1.65 -19.75
C LYS A 108 11.30 -2.55 -18.51
N LEU A 109 10.51 -2.18 -17.53
CA LEU A 109 10.39 -2.88 -16.25
C LEU A 109 9.12 -3.71 -16.19
N ILE A 110 7.97 -3.09 -16.44
CA ILE A 110 6.65 -3.70 -16.29
C ILE A 110 5.64 -3.10 -17.26
N VAL A 111 4.78 -3.95 -17.83
CA VAL A 111 3.67 -3.54 -18.71
C VAL A 111 2.37 -4.12 -18.18
N TYR A 112 1.37 -3.26 -18.04
CA TYR A 112 0.05 -3.59 -17.52
C TYR A 112 -0.96 -3.76 -18.65
N HIS A 113 -1.89 -4.68 -18.47
CA HIS A 113 -3.02 -4.95 -19.36
C HIS A 113 -4.31 -4.93 -18.57
N LEU A 114 -5.40 -4.64 -19.26
CA LEU A 114 -6.75 -4.61 -18.68
C LEU A 114 -7.71 -5.31 -19.62
N ASP A 115 -8.45 -6.28 -19.09
CA ASP A 115 -9.41 -7.07 -19.85
C ASP A 115 -10.86 -6.59 -19.65
N LYS A 116 -11.14 -5.95 -18.52
CA LYS A 116 -12.47 -5.45 -18.13
C LYS A 116 -12.35 -4.09 -17.46
N THR A 117 -13.26 -3.19 -17.76
CA THR A 117 -13.31 -1.92 -17.04
C THR A 117 -13.83 -2.10 -15.62
N LEU A 118 -13.40 -1.23 -14.71
CA LEU A 118 -13.94 -1.16 -13.35
C LEU A 118 -15.44 -0.80 -13.38
N THR A 119 -15.81 0.09 -14.29
CA THR A 119 -17.20 0.54 -14.48
C THR A 119 -18.12 -0.58 -14.95
N ASP A 120 -17.69 -1.46 -15.88
CA ASP A 120 -18.47 -2.61 -16.32
C ASP A 120 -18.68 -3.63 -15.19
N GLN A 121 -17.65 -3.83 -14.37
CA GLN A 121 -17.74 -4.75 -13.24
C GLN A 121 -18.71 -4.23 -12.16
N LEU A 122 -18.70 -2.94 -11.85
CA LEU A 122 -19.71 -2.33 -10.96
C LEU A 122 -21.11 -2.47 -11.53
N ALA A 123 -21.29 -2.19 -12.83
CA ALA A 123 -22.58 -2.33 -13.51
C ALA A 123 -23.12 -3.78 -13.49
N ALA A 124 -22.25 -4.79 -13.55
CA ALA A 124 -22.63 -6.21 -13.48
C ALA A 124 -23.33 -6.60 -12.17
N ILE A 125 -23.13 -5.83 -11.10
CA ILE A 125 -23.83 -6.00 -9.80
C ILE A 125 -24.81 -4.85 -9.52
N GLY A 126 -25.18 -4.07 -10.55
CA GLY A 126 -26.21 -3.03 -10.46
C GLY A 126 -25.73 -1.71 -9.84
N LEU A 127 -24.42 -1.50 -9.70
CA LEU A 127 -23.83 -0.28 -9.14
C LEU A 127 -23.34 0.66 -10.24
N LYS A 128 -23.34 1.95 -9.92
CA LYS A 128 -22.71 3.02 -10.68
C LYS A 128 -21.54 3.61 -9.88
N THR A 129 -20.66 4.32 -10.52
CA THR A 129 -19.58 5.05 -9.84
C THR A 129 -20.10 6.04 -8.79
N THR A 130 -21.30 6.61 -9.00
CA THR A 130 -22.00 7.52 -8.08
C THR A 130 -22.51 6.84 -6.80
N ASP A 131 -22.59 5.51 -6.76
CA ASP A 131 -23.04 4.77 -5.58
C ASP A 131 -21.88 4.51 -4.60
N ILE A 132 -20.64 4.78 -5.02
CA ILE A 132 -19.45 4.58 -4.21
C ILE A 132 -19.25 5.75 -3.26
N THR A 133 -19.38 5.48 -1.95
CA THR A 133 -19.26 6.50 -0.89
C THR A 133 -17.80 6.89 -0.65
N TYR A 134 -16.93 5.88 -0.58
CA TYR A 134 -15.51 6.06 -0.30
C TYR A 134 -14.65 5.37 -1.36
N VAL A 135 -13.55 6.00 -1.75
CA VAL A 135 -12.45 5.39 -2.49
C VAL A 135 -11.22 5.46 -1.60
N ALA A 136 -10.75 4.33 -1.09
CA ALA A 136 -9.52 4.27 -0.32
C ALA A 136 -8.37 3.79 -1.20
N LEU A 137 -7.28 4.54 -1.19
CA LEU A 137 -6.09 4.24 -1.99
C LEU A 137 -5.03 3.63 -1.08
N SER A 138 -4.54 2.44 -1.45
CA SER A 138 -3.43 1.81 -0.73
C SER A 138 -2.18 2.68 -0.80
N HIS A 139 -1.89 3.22 -1.97
CA HIS A 139 -0.84 4.19 -2.27
C HIS A 139 -1.09 4.82 -3.65
N THR A 140 -0.13 5.55 -4.21
CA THR A 140 -0.36 6.35 -5.43
C THR A 140 0.37 5.85 -6.68
N HIS A 141 0.76 4.58 -6.77
CA HIS A 141 1.22 4.04 -8.05
C HIS A 141 0.06 3.90 -9.04
N GLY A 142 0.38 3.94 -10.32
CA GLY A 142 -0.61 4.12 -11.37
C GLY A 142 -1.59 2.97 -11.55
N ASP A 143 -1.21 1.77 -11.18
CA ASP A 143 -2.02 0.55 -11.19
C ASP A 143 -2.93 0.39 -9.96
N HIS A 144 -2.88 1.34 -9.02
CA HIS A 144 -3.79 1.47 -7.88
C HIS A 144 -4.75 2.64 -8.01
N ILE A 145 -4.32 3.72 -8.68
CA ILE A 145 -5.12 4.96 -8.74
C ILE A 145 -5.61 5.29 -10.15
N GLY A 146 -5.45 4.38 -11.10
CA GLY A 146 -5.68 4.64 -12.53
C GLY A 146 -7.04 5.23 -12.86
N ASN A 147 -8.06 4.90 -12.11
CA ASN A 147 -9.44 5.27 -12.38
C ASN A 147 -10.09 6.09 -11.25
N VAL A 148 -9.33 6.65 -10.31
CA VAL A 148 -9.87 7.42 -9.17
C VAL A 148 -10.77 8.58 -9.62
N ARG A 149 -10.51 9.17 -10.78
CA ARG A 149 -11.31 10.28 -11.34
C ARG A 149 -12.69 9.89 -11.85
N LEU A 150 -12.98 8.59 -11.98
CA LEU A 150 -14.33 8.09 -12.31
C LEU A 150 -15.30 8.20 -11.11
N PHE A 151 -14.81 8.54 -9.92
CA PHE A 151 -15.55 8.63 -8.67
C PHE A 151 -15.55 10.07 -8.11
N PRO A 152 -16.07 11.06 -8.85
CA PRO A 152 -15.91 12.48 -8.50
C PRO A 152 -16.67 12.89 -7.22
N ASP A 153 -17.70 12.13 -6.83
CA ASP A 153 -18.53 12.42 -5.65
C ASP A 153 -18.13 11.58 -4.43
N SER A 154 -17.24 10.61 -4.60
CA SER A 154 -16.71 9.80 -3.49
C SER A 154 -15.71 10.59 -2.65
N THR A 155 -15.65 10.28 -1.36
CA THR A 155 -14.56 10.76 -0.49
C THR A 155 -13.33 9.88 -0.69
N VAL A 156 -12.25 10.47 -1.22
CA VAL A 156 -10.96 9.78 -1.38
C VAL A 156 -10.23 9.76 -0.04
N LEU A 157 -9.84 8.56 0.41
CA LEU A 157 -9.12 8.30 1.65
C LEU A 157 -7.68 7.90 1.34
N MET A 158 -6.71 8.63 1.84
CA MET A 158 -5.29 8.30 1.71
C MET A 158 -4.47 8.87 2.86
N GLN A 159 -3.30 8.32 3.11
CA GLN A 159 -2.39 8.85 4.13
C GLN A 159 -1.86 10.23 3.74
N ARG A 160 -1.75 11.15 4.72
CA ARG A 160 -1.15 12.47 4.52
C ARG A 160 0.28 12.37 4.01
N ALA A 161 1.06 11.40 4.49
CA ALA A 161 2.42 11.15 4.05
C ALA A 161 2.49 10.83 2.56
N GLU A 162 1.50 10.11 2.01
CA GLU A 162 1.40 9.79 0.59
C GLU A 162 1.14 11.05 -0.25
N TYR A 163 0.14 11.83 0.17
CA TYR A 163 -0.17 13.09 -0.51
C TYR A 163 1.00 14.07 -0.47
N ALA A 164 1.69 14.16 0.67
CA ALA A 164 2.89 14.99 0.81
C ALA A 164 4.02 14.51 -0.09
N TRP A 165 4.22 13.19 -0.22
CA TRP A 165 5.24 12.61 -1.07
C TRP A 165 5.02 12.95 -2.55
N ILE A 166 3.84 12.71 -3.10
CA ILE A 166 3.56 13.05 -4.50
C ILE A 166 3.59 14.55 -4.77
N SER A 167 3.29 15.38 -3.76
CA SER A 167 3.29 16.85 -3.84
C SER A 167 4.67 17.46 -3.62
N SER A 168 5.64 16.68 -3.12
CA SER A 168 7.01 17.18 -2.87
C SER A 168 7.74 17.51 -4.17
N PRO A 169 8.73 18.44 -4.15
CA PRO A 169 9.57 18.72 -5.30
C PRO A 169 10.25 17.46 -5.84
N ASP A 170 10.61 17.51 -7.12
CA ASP A 170 11.35 16.42 -7.76
C ASP A 170 12.75 16.29 -7.15
N GLY A 171 13.17 15.02 -6.96
CA GLY A 171 14.47 14.65 -6.44
C GLY A 171 15.44 14.19 -7.54
N PRO A 172 16.58 13.59 -7.17
CA PRO A 172 17.59 13.14 -8.13
C PRO A 172 17.22 11.85 -8.88
N ASN A 173 16.16 11.14 -8.49
CA ASN A 173 15.74 9.90 -9.11
C ASN A 173 14.62 10.16 -10.13
N ASP A 174 14.93 10.07 -11.41
CA ASP A 174 14.00 10.33 -12.51
C ASP A 174 12.81 9.37 -12.53
N ASN A 175 12.99 8.11 -12.17
CA ASN A 175 11.88 7.14 -12.11
C ASN A 175 10.87 7.54 -11.02
N VAL A 176 11.35 7.92 -9.84
CA VAL A 176 10.50 8.42 -8.76
C VAL A 176 9.76 9.68 -9.17
N ASN A 177 10.45 10.61 -9.85
CA ASN A 177 9.83 11.84 -10.35
C ASN A 177 8.73 11.56 -11.37
N GLN A 178 8.94 10.59 -12.29
CA GLN A 178 7.92 10.13 -13.25
C GLN A 178 6.71 9.51 -12.53
N LEU A 179 6.93 8.66 -11.53
CA LEU A 179 5.84 8.07 -10.73
C LEU A 179 5.04 9.15 -10.00
N LYS A 180 5.70 10.12 -9.36
CA LYS A 180 5.03 11.24 -8.69
C LYS A 180 4.24 12.11 -9.67
N ALA A 181 4.81 12.41 -10.85
CA ALA A 181 4.14 13.20 -11.88
C ALA A 181 2.89 12.49 -12.42
N LEU A 182 2.99 11.16 -12.64
CA LEU A 182 1.83 10.34 -13.01
C LEU A 182 0.77 10.34 -11.91
N ALA A 183 1.18 10.12 -10.67
CA ALA A 183 0.28 10.10 -9.52
C ALA A 183 -0.52 11.42 -9.43
N ARG A 184 0.15 12.56 -9.53
CA ARG A 184 -0.51 13.88 -9.58
C ARG A 184 -1.50 14.00 -10.74
N LYS A 185 -1.13 13.49 -11.93
CA LYS A 185 -1.99 13.53 -13.12
C LYS A 185 -3.24 12.65 -12.94
N LEU A 186 -3.08 11.43 -12.43
CA LEU A 186 -4.19 10.48 -12.23
C LEU A 186 -5.10 10.91 -11.10
N LEU A 187 -4.54 11.29 -9.95
CA LEU A 187 -5.31 11.75 -8.79
C LEU A 187 -6.10 13.03 -9.13
N GLY A 188 -5.48 13.95 -9.86
CA GLY A 188 -6.07 15.26 -10.13
C GLY A 188 -6.33 16.04 -8.85
N THR A 189 -7.52 16.67 -8.78
CA THR A 189 -7.98 17.39 -7.59
C THR A 189 -9.32 16.78 -7.14
N PRO A 190 -9.30 15.80 -6.23
CA PRO A 190 -10.54 15.21 -5.71
C PRO A 190 -11.42 16.28 -5.05
N LYS A 191 -12.71 16.23 -5.30
CA LYS A 191 -13.68 17.16 -4.70
C LYS A 191 -13.75 16.96 -3.18
N HIS A 192 -13.64 15.72 -2.74
CA HIS A 192 -13.63 15.31 -1.35
C HIS A 192 -12.37 14.47 -1.08
N LEU A 193 -11.39 15.04 -0.40
CA LEU A 193 -10.16 14.38 0.00
C LEU A 193 -10.03 14.39 1.52
N ARG A 194 -9.92 13.20 2.11
CA ARG A 194 -9.66 13.02 3.54
C ARG A 194 -8.27 12.43 3.73
N LEU A 195 -7.36 13.25 4.26
CA LEU A 195 -6.00 12.84 4.59
C LEU A 195 -5.97 12.25 6.00
N LEU A 196 -5.35 11.08 6.11
CA LEU A 196 -5.27 10.28 7.33
C LEU A 196 -3.86 10.37 7.93
N ASP A 197 -3.78 10.25 9.25
CA ASP A 197 -2.54 10.21 10.01
C ASP A 197 -2.53 8.92 10.86
N GLY A 198 -2.09 7.81 10.25
CA GLY A 198 -2.12 6.48 10.86
C GLY A 198 -3.40 5.68 10.55
N ASP A 199 -3.80 4.80 11.46
CA ASP A 199 -4.97 3.93 11.25
C ASP A 199 -6.29 4.72 11.31
N ALA A 200 -7.27 4.26 10.53
CA ALA A 200 -8.58 4.88 10.49
C ALA A 200 -9.69 3.86 10.28
N ASP A 201 -10.69 3.89 11.14
CA ASP A 201 -11.95 3.18 10.95
C ASP A 201 -12.79 3.93 9.91
N VAL A 202 -13.14 3.23 8.83
CA VAL A 202 -13.83 3.86 7.68
C VAL A 202 -15.28 4.19 8.03
N PHE A 203 -16.00 3.26 8.64
CA PHE A 203 -17.43 3.36 8.95
C PHE A 203 -17.73 3.70 10.42
N GLY A 204 -16.71 3.75 11.29
CA GLY A 204 -16.84 4.12 12.69
C GLY A 204 -17.34 3.00 13.60
N ASP A 205 -17.36 1.74 13.11
CA ASP A 205 -17.85 0.58 13.85
C ASP A 205 -16.82 -0.58 13.93
N GLY A 206 -15.61 -0.34 13.44
CA GLY A 206 -14.52 -1.32 13.44
C GLY A 206 -14.63 -2.42 12.38
N SER A 207 -15.66 -2.40 11.53
CA SER A 207 -15.83 -3.41 10.47
C SER A 207 -14.78 -3.32 9.37
N VAL A 208 -14.29 -2.11 9.08
CA VAL A 208 -13.28 -1.85 8.05
C VAL A 208 -12.29 -0.79 8.54
N THR A 209 -11.04 -1.18 8.66
CA THR A 209 -9.97 -0.31 9.16
C THR A 209 -8.84 -0.16 8.15
N LEU A 210 -8.52 1.06 7.77
CA LEU A 210 -7.31 1.41 7.07
C LEU A 210 -6.14 1.33 8.05
N VAL A 211 -5.10 0.60 7.68
CA VAL A 211 -3.93 0.31 8.52
C VAL A 211 -2.70 0.92 7.86
N SER A 212 -2.04 1.86 8.53
CA SER A 212 -0.81 2.46 8.01
C SER A 212 0.31 1.42 7.92
N THR A 213 0.84 1.19 6.72
CA THR A 213 1.93 0.24 6.42
C THR A 213 2.97 0.89 5.49
N PRO A 214 3.66 1.96 5.96
CA PRO A 214 4.63 2.68 5.15
C PRO A 214 5.82 1.82 4.76
N GLY A 215 6.50 2.20 3.66
CA GLY A 215 7.74 1.57 3.22
C GLY A 215 7.82 1.37 1.71
N HIS A 216 6.81 0.78 1.08
CA HIS A 216 6.71 0.75 -0.38
C HIS A 216 6.64 2.17 -0.93
N THR A 217 5.68 2.94 -0.45
CA THR A 217 5.71 4.41 -0.48
C THR A 217 5.62 4.98 0.94
N PRO A 218 5.92 6.27 1.16
CA PRO A 218 5.89 6.84 2.51
C PRO A 218 4.51 6.80 3.18
N GLY A 219 3.44 6.76 2.42
CA GLY A 219 2.07 6.73 2.92
C GLY A 219 1.30 5.47 2.53
N SER A 220 1.99 4.37 2.22
CA SER A 220 1.32 3.09 1.96
C SER A 220 0.47 2.65 3.14
N GLN A 221 -0.67 2.03 2.84
CA GLN A 221 -1.59 1.47 3.81
C GLN A 221 -2.17 0.14 3.31
N SER A 222 -2.62 -0.68 4.26
CA SER A 222 -3.35 -1.93 4.04
C SER A 222 -4.79 -1.79 4.56
N LEU A 223 -5.68 -2.73 4.25
CA LEU A 223 -7.05 -2.71 4.72
C LEU A 223 -7.36 -3.96 5.53
N LEU A 224 -7.89 -3.80 6.74
CA LEU A 224 -8.45 -4.88 7.55
C LEU A 224 -9.97 -4.86 7.41
N VAL A 225 -10.56 -5.97 6.98
CA VAL A 225 -12.01 -6.15 6.81
C VAL A 225 -12.48 -7.25 7.74
N HIS A 226 -13.51 -6.99 8.54
CA HIS A 226 -14.16 -7.96 9.41
C HIS A 226 -15.49 -8.40 8.82
N LEU A 227 -15.60 -9.66 8.46
CA LEU A 227 -16.76 -10.30 7.84
C LEU A 227 -17.37 -11.34 8.79
N LYS A 228 -18.69 -11.50 8.73
CA LYS A 228 -19.41 -12.35 9.68
C LYS A 228 -19.03 -13.83 9.58
N ASN A 229 -18.99 -14.35 8.35
CA ASN A 229 -18.74 -15.77 8.11
C ASN A 229 -17.29 -16.03 7.67
N SER A 230 -16.70 -15.11 6.93
CA SER A 230 -15.33 -15.26 6.41
C SER A 230 -14.25 -14.86 7.43
N GLY A 231 -14.62 -14.19 8.53
CA GLY A 231 -13.71 -13.68 9.55
C GLY A 231 -12.93 -12.46 9.10
N PHE A 232 -11.74 -12.27 9.65
CA PHE A 232 -10.89 -11.13 9.26
C PHE A 232 -10.09 -11.43 8.01
N ILE A 233 -10.06 -10.44 7.10
CA ILE A 233 -9.27 -10.44 5.87
C ILE A 233 -8.43 -9.17 5.86
N ILE A 234 -7.14 -9.31 5.55
CA ILE A 234 -6.23 -8.19 5.31
C ILE A 234 -5.97 -8.11 3.82
N LEU A 235 -6.24 -6.96 3.21
CA LEU A 235 -5.85 -6.63 1.85
C LEU A 235 -4.51 -5.90 1.92
N SER A 236 -3.48 -6.46 1.31
CA SER A 236 -2.10 -6.03 1.53
C SER A 236 -1.81 -4.60 1.06
N GLY A 237 -2.44 -4.13 -0.03
CA GLY A 237 -1.80 -3.12 -0.86
C GLY A 237 -0.44 -3.65 -1.30
N ASP A 238 0.59 -2.80 -1.29
CA ASP A 238 1.94 -3.19 -1.68
C ASP A 238 2.93 -3.29 -0.52
N VAL A 239 2.40 -3.55 0.69
CA VAL A 239 3.26 -3.92 1.83
C VAL A 239 4.05 -5.19 1.50
N VAL A 240 3.49 -6.04 0.63
CA VAL A 240 4.09 -7.24 0.06
C VAL A 240 3.50 -7.51 -1.32
N HIS A 241 4.32 -8.01 -2.26
CA HIS A 241 3.92 -8.29 -3.64
C HIS A 241 3.66 -9.78 -3.90
N LEU A 242 4.39 -10.67 -3.24
CA LEU A 242 4.32 -12.12 -3.38
C LEU A 242 4.31 -12.77 -2.00
N GLU A 243 3.67 -13.93 -1.85
CA GLU A 243 3.69 -14.71 -0.62
C GLU A 243 5.13 -15.04 -0.20
N GLU A 244 5.99 -15.40 -1.15
CA GLU A 244 7.41 -15.65 -0.94
C GLU A 244 8.14 -14.43 -0.35
N ASN A 245 7.81 -13.20 -0.79
CA ASN A 245 8.37 -11.98 -0.22
C ASN A 245 8.00 -11.83 1.26
N PHE A 246 6.75 -12.17 1.60
CA PHE A 246 6.27 -12.13 2.96
C PHE A 246 6.96 -13.17 3.86
N GLU A 247 7.16 -14.38 3.35
CA GLU A 247 7.84 -15.46 4.08
C GLU A 247 9.32 -15.18 4.34
N LYS A 248 10.00 -14.57 3.35
CA LYS A 248 11.46 -14.36 3.36
C LYS A 248 11.90 -12.96 3.82
N ASP A 249 11.00 -12.08 4.23
CA ASP A 249 11.28 -10.64 4.49
C ASP A 249 11.95 -9.93 3.30
N THR A 250 11.57 -10.34 2.09
CA THR A 250 12.14 -9.77 0.87
C THR A 250 11.41 -8.47 0.51
N VAL A 251 12.17 -7.38 0.40
CA VAL A 251 11.66 -6.06 0.05
C VAL A 251 12.06 -5.71 -1.37
N PRO A 252 11.11 -5.39 -2.27
CA PRO A 252 11.40 -4.97 -3.64
C PRO A 252 12.40 -3.81 -3.70
N SER A 253 13.23 -3.81 -4.75
CA SER A 253 14.24 -2.75 -4.99
C SER A 253 13.62 -1.37 -5.23
N LEU A 254 12.32 -1.33 -5.56
CA LEU A 254 11.57 -0.09 -5.83
C LEU A 254 10.98 0.56 -4.57
N ASN A 255 11.02 -0.11 -3.41
CA ASN A 255 10.47 0.43 -2.19
C ASN A 255 11.26 1.66 -1.72
N THR A 256 10.55 2.66 -1.18
CA THR A 256 11.16 3.91 -0.72
C THR A 256 11.95 3.74 0.57
N ASP A 257 11.52 2.83 1.46
CA ASP A 257 12.18 2.55 2.74
C ASP A 257 12.08 1.06 3.07
N LYS A 258 13.23 0.37 2.99
CA LYS A 258 13.32 -1.06 3.29
C LYS A 258 13.02 -1.39 4.74
N ALA A 259 13.52 -0.57 5.68
CA ALA A 259 13.33 -0.83 7.12
C ALA A 259 11.86 -0.64 7.51
N ALA A 260 11.22 0.42 7.00
CA ALA A 260 9.79 0.64 7.19
C ALA A 260 8.96 -0.48 6.56
N SER A 261 9.33 -0.99 5.37
CA SER A 261 8.65 -2.12 4.71
C SER A 261 8.69 -3.38 5.58
N ILE A 262 9.85 -3.74 6.14
CA ILE A 262 9.99 -4.89 7.05
C ILE A 262 9.14 -4.68 8.31
N ALA A 263 9.19 -3.51 8.93
CA ALA A 263 8.38 -3.20 10.11
C ALA A 263 6.87 -3.28 9.81
N SER A 264 6.46 -2.88 8.62
CA SER A 264 5.07 -2.99 8.14
C SER A 264 4.66 -4.45 7.90
N MET A 265 5.52 -5.29 7.30
CA MET A 265 5.28 -6.73 7.17
C MET A 265 5.16 -7.40 8.55
N ASP A 266 6.01 -7.04 9.52
CA ASP A 266 5.92 -7.54 10.89
C ASP A 266 4.61 -7.10 11.58
N ARG A 267 4.15 -5.90 11.29
CA ARG A 267 2.84 -5.44 11.74
C ARG A 267 1.72 -6.32 11.20
N ILE A 268 1.73 -6.61 9.89
CA ILE A 268 0.74 -7.50 9.26
C ILE A 268 0.80 -8.90 9.88
N ARG A 269 1.99 -9.47 10.16
CA ARG A 269 2.12 -10.77 10.86
C ARG A 269 1.46 -10.77 12.23
N ARG A 270 1.69 -9.71 13.02
CA ARG A 270 1.03 -9.57 14.33
C ARG A 270 -0.49 -9.50 14.20
N MET A 271 -0.99 -8.79 13.18
CA MET A 271 -2.44 -8.73 12.93
C MET A 271 -3.01 -10.08 12.50
N ILE A 272 -2.33 -10.81 11.61
CA ILE A 272 -2.72 -12.19 11.23
C ILE A 272 -2.82 -13.07 12.47
N ALA A 273 -1.81 -13.04 13.35
CA ALA A 273 -1.80 -13.84 14.58
C ALA A 273 -2.93 -13.42 15.54
N THR A 274 -3.17 -12.13 15.71
CA THR A 274 -4.16 -11.58 16.65
C THR A 274 -5.59 -11.86 16.21
N TYR A 275 -5.89 -11.60 14.93
CA TYR A 275 -7.26 -11.71 14.38
C TYR A 275 -7.53 -13.06 13.71
N LYS A 276 -6.53 -13.92 13.56
CA LYS A 276 -6.56 -15.12 12.71
C LYS A 276 -6.97 -14.75 11.29
N ALA A 277 -6.47 -13.60 10.83
CA ALA A 277 -6.85 -13.03 9.55
C ALA A 277 -6.20 -13.79 8.39
N LYS A 278 -6.91 -13.83 7.26
CA LYS A 278 -6.33 -14.22 5.96
C LYS A 278 -5.66 -13.01 5.35
N LEU A 279 -4.51 -13.21 4.70
CA LEU A 279 -3.83 -12.17 3.93
C LEU A 279 -4.12 -12.38 2.44
N PHE A 280 -4.69 -11.37 1.79
CA PHE A 280 -4.89 -11.33 0.34
C PHE A 280 -3.89 -10.33 -0.25
N ILE A 281 -2.99 -10.85 -1.07
CA ILE A 281 -1.86 -10.12 -1.65
C ILE A 281 -2.27 -9.58 -3.02
N ASN A 282 -2.09 -8.28 -3.23
CA ASN A 282 -2.59 -7.61 -4.42
C ASN A 282 -1.98 -8.15 -5.72
N HIS A 283 -0.68 -8.38 -5.73
CA HIS A 283 0.08 -8.73 -6.93
C HIS A 283 0.40 -10.22 -7.07
N ASP A 284 0.09 -11.04 -6.08
CA ASP A 284 0.33 -12.48 -6.16
C ASP A 284 -0.69 -13.14 -7.10
N LYS A 285 -0.27 -13.34 -8.35
CA LYS A 285 -1.12 -13.93 -9.40
C LYS A 285 -1.60 -15.33 -9.02
N ALA A 286 -0.74 -16.17 -8.44
CA ALA A 286 -1.09 -17.53 -8.04
C ALA A 286 -2.17 -17.52 -6.97
N GLN A 287 -2.02 -16.70 -5.93
CA GLN A 287 -3.05 -16.53 -4.91
C GLN A 287 -4.33 -15.93 -5.50
N SER A 288 -4.20 -14.88 -6.33
CA SER A 288 -5.33 -14.19 -6.93
C SER A 288 -6.22 -15.12 -7.76
N ASP A 289 -5.63 -16.08 -8.48
CA ASP A 289 -6.40 -17.03 -9.32
C ASP A 289 -7.28 -17.99 -8.48
N GLU A 290 -6.96 -18.19 -7.21
CA GLU A 290 -7.73 -19.04 -6.29
C GLU A 290 -8.82 -18.27 -5.53
N LEU A 291 -8.75 -16.92 -5.52
CA LEU A 291 -9.72 -16.10 -4.81
C LEU A 291 -11.04 -15.96 -5.56
N LYS A 292 -12.14 -15.84 -4.79
CA LYS A 292 -13.45 -15.53 -5.38
C LYS A 292 -13.40 -14.24 -6.19
N LEU A 293 -13.91 -14.30 -7.41
CA LEU A 293 -14.05 -13.14 -8.31
C LEU A 293 -15.52 -12.75 -8.40
N LEU A 294 -15.82 -11.46 -8.53
CA LEU A 294 -17.16 -10.96 -8.78
C LEU A 294 -17.85 -11.76 -9.90
N PRO A 295 -19.14 -12.19 -9.76
CA PRO A 295 -20.11 -11.76 -8.73
C PRO A 295 -20.05 -12.53 -7.39
N ALA A 296 -19.14 -13.50 -7.21
CA ALA A 296 -18.97 -14.17 -5.93
C ALA A 296 -18.28 -13.24 -4.93
N PHE A 297 -18.59 -13.39 -3.63
CA PHE A 297 -18.10 -12.52 -2.56
C PHE A 297 -17.75 -13.31 -1.30
N TYR A 298 -17.10 -12.64 -0.38
CA TYR A 298 -16.88 -13.05 1.00
C TYR A 298 -17.84 -12.29 1.91
N ASP A 299 -18.38 -12.95 2.94
CA ASP A 299 -19.37 -12.44 3.89
C ASP A 299 -19.09 -12.83 5.34
#